data_479a1ef9a00a3ed1ea0b0868b53d0560
#
_entry.id   479a1ef9a00a3ed1ea0b0868b53d0560
#
_cell.length_a   1.000
_cell.length_b   1.000
_cell.length_c   1.000
_cell.angle_alpha   90.00
_cell.angle_beta   90.00
_cell.angle_gamma   90.00
#
_symmetry.space_group_name_H-M   'P 1'
#
loop_
_entity.id
_entity.type
_entity.pdbx_description
1 polymer ?
#
loop_
_entity_poly.entity_id
_entity_poly.type
_entity_poly.pdbx_seq_one_letter_code
_entity_poly.pdbx_strand_id
1 'polypeptide(L)'
;MSYNTIEKLNRPASDLFQSPYAERIPDLMDGSKSIGEANSYLTNVIKDLFSEKFLTEFLGNGEIELKESFEKNSLLDWKPKAPIKLFHGDNDDVVNYNNSVIAYDNLKNNGADIELITIDGGSHSGSIFQSYSQALDWFNTLKEK
;
A
#
# COMPACT_ATOMS: atom_id res chain seq x y z
N MET A 1 -10.81 -12.05 2.42
CA MET A 1 -9.88 -13.12 2.01
C MET A 1 -8.48 -12.61 2.24
N SER A 2 -7.64 -13.31 3.00
CA SER A 2 -6.29 -12.83 3.31
C SER A 2 -5.35 -13.05 2.11
N TYR A 3 -4.29 -12.25 2.00
CA TYR A 3 -3.26 -12.39 0.98
C TYR A 3 -2.66 -13.82 0.96
N ASN A 4 -2.44 -14.39 2.16
CA ASN A 4 -1.99 -15.76 2.34
C ASN A 4 -2.89 -16.81 1.64
N THR A 5 -4.19 -16.59 1.63
CA THR A 5 -5.16 -17.50 0.97
C THR A 5 -5.21 -17.27 -0.54
N ILE A 6 -5.17 -16.00 -0.99
CA ILE A 6 -5.21 -15.65 -2.42
C ILE A 6 -3.98 -16.17 -3.14
N GLU A 7 -2.79 -15.92 -2.58
CA GLU A 7 -1.52 -16.31 -3.18
C GLU A 7 -1.10 -17.76 -2.82
N LYS A 8 -1.95 -18.47 -2.09
CA LYS A 8 -1.73 -19.88 -1.69
C LYS A 8 -0.43 -20.10 -0.91
N LEU A 9 0.01 -19.13 -0.14
CA LEU A 9 1.21 -19.24 0.68
C LEU A 9 1.04 -20.28 1.80
N ASN A 10 -0.22 -20.54 2.21
CA ASN A 10 -0.62 -21.62 3.18
C ASN A 10 0.19 -21.62 4.47
N ARG A 11 0.57 -20.47 4.96
CA ARG A 11 1.40 -20.30 6.16
C ARG A 11 0.54 -20.03 7.38
N PRO A 12 0.86 -20.60 8.55
CA PRO A 12 0.23 -20.20 9.79
C PRO A 12 0.60 -18.74 10.15
N ALA A 13 -0.29 -18.05 10.86
CA ALA A 13 -0.03 -16.67 11.28
C ALA A 13 1.25 -16.55 12.15
N SER A 14 1.60 -17.59 12.90
CA SER A 14 2.82 -17.67 13.71
C SER A 14 4.13 -17.63 12.92
N ASP A 15 4.10 -17.87 11.63
CA ASP A 15 5.31 -17.70 10.79
C ASP A 15 5.64 -16.23 10.56
N LEU A 16 4.62 -15.37 10.56
CA LEU A 16 4.78 -13.94 10.34
C LEU A 16 4.74 -13.12 11.63
N PHE A 17 3.77 -13.44 12.50
CA PHE A 17 3.48 -12.65 13.70
C PHE A 17 3.97 -13.37 14.95
N GLN A 18 4.37 -12.61 15.95
CA GLN A 18 4.66 -13.18 17.27
C GLN A 18 3.44 -13.17 18.19
N SER A 19 3.50 -13.94 19.26
CA SER A 19 2.49 -13.93 20.32
C SER A 19 2.45 -12.56 21.02
N PRO A 20 1.27 -12.03 21.38
CA PRO A 20 -0.06 -12.68 21.28
C PRO A 20 -0.80 -12.36 19.97
N TYR A 21 -0.14 -11.78 18.98
CA TYR A 21 -0.81 -11.33 17.74
C TYR A 21 -1.10 -12.49 16.79
N ALA A 22 -0.18 -13.47 16.69
CA ALA A 22 -0.35 -14.62 15.82
C ALA A 22 -1.68 -15.36 16.08
N GLU A 23 -2.05 -15.51 17.33
CA GLU A 23 -3.28 -16.18 17.77
C GLU A 23 -4.55 -15.37 17.46
N ARG A 24 -4.41 -14.04 17.36
CA ARG A 24 -5.54 -13.12 17.14
C ARG A 24 -5.82 -12.85 15.67
N ILE A 25 -4.80 -12.92 14.81
CA ILE A 25 -4.91 -12.58 13.38
C ILE A 25 -6.06 -13.31 12.69
N PRO A 26 -6.30 -14.63 12.87
CA PRO A 26 -7.42 -15.31 12.22
C PRO A 26 -8.77 -14.65 12.52
N ASP A 27 -9.04 -14.32 13.78
CA ASP A 27 -10.31 -13.73 14.22
C ASP A 27 -10.40 -12.23 13.87
N LEU A 28 -9.27 -11.54 13.75
CA LEU A 28 -9.24 -10.12 13.35
C LEU A 28 -9.47 -9.95 11.84
N MET A 29 -9.07 -10.95 11.04
CA MET A 29 -9.08 -10.89 9.57
C MET A 29 -10.15 -11.79 8.94
N ASP A 30 -11.14 -12.26 9.69
CA ASP A 30 -12.25 -13.10 9.22
C ASP A 30 -13.33 -12.29 8.47
N GLY A 31 -13.25 -10.97 8.51
CA GLY A 31 -14.22 -10.05 7.89
C GLY A 31 -15.35 -9.62 8.81
N SER A 32 -15.38 -10.06 10.07
CA SER A 32 -16.40 -9.66 11.06
C SER A 32 -16.13 -8.26 11.64
N LYS A 33 -14.92 -7.74 11.50
CA LYS A 33 -14.46 -6.47 12.06
C LYS A 33 -14.09 -5.47 10.97
N SER A 34 -14.29 -4.18 11.25
CA SER A 34 -13.72 -3.12 10.43
C SER A 34 -12.20 -3.08 10.56
N ILE A 35 -11.50 -2.51 9.55
CA ILE A 35 -10.04 -2.34 9.58
C ILE A 35 -9.60 -1.56 10.83
N GLY A 36 -10.31 -0.48 11.19
CA GLY A 36 -9.99 0.32 12.38
C GLY A 36 -10.13 -0.48 13.68
N GLU A 37 -11.17 -1.32 13.78
CA GLU A 37 -11.36 -2.19 14.93
C GLU A 37 -10.26 -3.26 15.00
N ALA A 38 -9.97 -3.94 13.89
CA ALA A 38 -8.89 -4.94 13.84
C ALA A 38 -7.54 -4.33 14.24
N ASN A 39 -7.20 -3.14 13.72
CA ASN A 39 -5.96 -2.44 14.05
C ASN A 39 -5.86 -2.05 15.53
N SER A 40 -6.97 -1.78 16.21
CA SER A 40 -6.95 -1.45 17.64
C SER A 40 -6.44 -2.58 18.55
N TYR A 41 -6.45 -3.80 18.06
CA TYR A 41 -5.91 -4.99 18.75
C TYR A 41 -4.44 -5.30 18.42
N LEU A 42 -3.84 -4.54 17.51
CA LEU A 42 -2.47 -4.72 17.06
C LEU A 42 -1.58 -3.59 17.58
N THR A 43 -0.28 -3.83 17.62
CA THR A 43 0.72 -2.80 17.93
C THR A 43 1.24 -2.14 16.66
N ASN A 44 1.59 -0.86 16.73
CA ASN A 44 2.29 -0.13 15.66
C ASN A 44 3.81 -0.34 15.70
N VAL A 45 4.31 -1.06 16.68
CA VAL A 45 5.74 -1.36 16.79
C VAL A 45 6.05 -2.62 16.00
N ILE A 46 6.65 -2.46 14.82
CA ILE A 46 6.90 -3.55 13.86
C ILE A 46 7.60 -4.75 14.50
N LYS A 47 8.66 -4.51 15.28
CA LYS A 47 9.43 -5.57 15.95
C LYS A 47 8.65 -6.33 17.03
N ASP A 48 7.57 -5.72 17.55
CA ASP A 48 6.72 -6.35 18.55
C ASP A 48 5.53 -7.08 17.91
N LEU A 49 5.21 -6.76 16.66
CA LEU A 49 4.13 -7.37 15.88
C LEU A 49 4.60 -8.62 15.13
N PHE A 50 5.70 -8.50 14.39
CA PHE A 50 6.22 -9.56 13.55
C PHE A 50 7.28 -10.40 14.27
N SER A 51 7.39 -11.69 13.89
CA SER A 51 8.43 -12.56 14.41
C SER A 51 9.83 -12.10 13.96
N GLU A 52 10.83 -12.26 14.80
CA GLU A 52 12.23 -11.91 14.47
C GLU A 52 12.72 -12.67 13.23
N LYS A 53 12.34 -13.94 13.12
CA LYS A 53 12.66 -14.76 11.95
C LYS A 53 12.09 -14.14 10.67
N PHE A 54 10.79 -13.81 10.67
CA PHE A 54 10.15 -13.18 9.52
C PHE A 54 10.83 -11.87 9.14
N LEU A 55 11.09 -10.98 10.11
CA LEU A 55 11.74 -9.70 9.84
C LEU A 55 13.14 -9.89 9.25
N THR A 56 13.93 -10.82 9.79
CA THR A 56 15.27 -11.10 9.29
C THR A 56 15.24 -11.62 7.85
N GLU A 57 14.34 -12.54 7.53
CA GLU A 57 14.20 -13.11 6.19
C GLU A 57 13.62 -12.10 5.21
N PHE A 58 12.61 -11.33 5.63
CA PHE A 58 11.96 -10.33 4.77
C PHE A 58 12.89 -9.15 4.44
N LEU A 59 13.64 -8.65 5.43
CA LEU A 59 14.61 -7.56 5.21
C LEU A 59 15.91 -8.04 4.54
N GLY A 60 16.19 -9.33 4.60
CA GLY A 60 17.32 -9.99 3.96
C GLY A 60 16.96 -10.61 2.60
N ASN A 61 17.56 -11.76 2.33
CA ASN A 61 17.39 -12.49 1.06
C ASN A 61 16.33 -13.60 1.12
N GLY A 62 15.61 -13.74 2.23
CA GLY A 62 14.54 -14.70 2.41
C GLY A 62 13.17 -14.17 1.96
N GLU A 63 12.10 -14.88 2.33
CA GLU A 63 10.70 -14.55 1.98
C GLU A 63 10.48 -14.36 0.47
N ILE A 64 11.15 -15.17 -0.35
CA ILE A 64 11.19 -15.01 -1.81
C ILE A 64 9.78 -15.10 -2.40
N GLU A 65 8.99 -16.12 -2.04
CA GLU A 65 7.63 -16.31 -2.58
C GLU A 65 6.71 -15.13 -2.23
N LEU A 66 6.83 -14.60 -1.01
CA LEU A 66 6.06 -13.44 -0.58
C LEU A 66 6.47 -12.18 -1.34
N LYS A 67 7.76 -11.95 -1.53
CA LYS A 67 8.29 -10.82 -2.30
C LYS A 67 7.88 -10.89 -3.77
N GLU A 68 8.00 -12.05 -4.41
CA GLU A 68 7.54 -12.26 -5.78
C GLU A 68 6.04 -12.02 -5.92
N SER A 69 5.27 -12.38 -4.91
CA SER A 69 3.83 -12.15 -4.88
C SER A 69 3.50 -10.65 -4.76
N PHE A 70 4.24 -9.89 -3.97
CA PHE A 70 4.12 -8.43 -3.93
C PHE A 70 4.51 -7.80 -5.26
N GLU A 71 5.58 -8.26 -5.90
CA GLU A 71 6.05 -7.75 -7.18
C GLU A 71 5.01 -7.97 -8.28
N LYS A 72 4.40 -9.15 -8.37
CA LYS A 72 3.30 -9.45 -9.31
C LYS A 72 2.09 -8.53 -9.15
N ASN A 73 1.84 -8.04 -7.93
CA ASN A 73 0.73 -7.14 -7.62
C ASN A 73 1.12 -5.65 -7.63
N SER A 74 2.36 -5.34 -7.95
CA SER A 74 2.90 -3.97 -7.91
C SER A 74 2.37 -3.06 -9.02
N LEU A 75 1.88 -3.59 -10.16
CA LEU A 75 1.28 -2.83 -11.27
C LEU A 75 2.13 -1.67 -11.80
N LEU A 76 3.47 -1.76 -11.71
CA LEU A 76 4.37 -0.67 -12.11
C LEU A 76 4.96 -0.85 -13.52
N ASP A 77 4.78 -2.00 -14.16
CA ASP A 77 5.43 -2.40 -15.41
C ASP A 77 4.55 -2.29 -16.66
N TRP A 78 3.44 -1.55 -16.57
CA TRP A 78 2.52 -1.37 -17.69
C TRP A 78 2.47 0.08 -18.19
N LYS A 79 1.91 0.28 -19.40
CA LYS A 79 1.66 1.60 -19.98
C LYS A 79 0.16 1.89 -20.03
N PRO A 80 -0.36 2.78 -19.17
CA PRO A 80 -1.72 3.28 -19.26
C PRO A 80 -1.99 3.96 -20.61
N LYS A 81 -3.19 3.79 -21.16
CA LYS A 81 -3.62 4.49 -22.38
C LYS A 81 -4.24 5.86 -22.06
N ALA A 82 -4.89 5.98 -20.90
CA ALA A 82 -5.46 7.23 -20.43
C ALA A 82 -4.42 8.05 -19.69
N PRO A 83 -4.51 9.39 -19.69
CA PRO A 83 -3.68 10.23 -18.83
C PRO A 83 -3.97 9.95 -17.35
N ILE A 84 -2.94 10.05 -16.52
CA ILE A 84 -3.01 9.81 -15.08
C ILE A 84 -2.52 11.03 -14.31
N LYS A 85 -3.21 11.38 -13.22
CA LYS A 85 -2.67 12.24 -12.17
C LYS A 85 -2.66 11.50 -10.84
N LEU A 86 -1.50 11.46 -10.20
CA LEU A 86 -1.33 10.99 -8.84
C LEU A 86 -1.34 12.21 -7.90
N PHE A 87 -2.12 12.15 -6.84
CA PHE A 87 -2.16 13.17 -5.79
C PHE A 87 -1.68 12.56 -4.49
N HIS A 88 -0.68 13.16 -3.83
CA HIS A 88 -0.16 12.65 -2.57
C HIS A 88 0.36 13.80 -1.70
N GLY A 89 0.07 13.73 -0.40
CA GLY A 89 0.65 14.64 0.58
C GLY A 89 2.09 14.24 0.92
N ASP A 90 3.00 15.17 0.92
CA ASP A 90 4.41 14.88 1.21
C ASP A 90 4.71 14.68 2.71
N ASN A 91 3.73 14.98 3.57
CA ASN A 91 3.74 14.69 5.01
C ASN A 91 2.73 13.59 5.39
N ASP A 92 2.47 12.64 4.46
CA ASP A 92 1.59 11.49 4.70
C ASP A 92 2.24 10.53 5.70
N ASP A 93 1.61 10.37 6.84
CA ASP A 93 2.05 9.55 7.98
C ASP A 93 1.53 8.10 7.94
N VAL A 94 0.71 7.75 6.95
CA VAL A 94 0.13 6.42 6.76
C VAL A 94 0.73 5.70 5.55
N VAL A 95 0.82 6.42 4.41
CA VAL A 95 1.40 5.89 3.17
C VAL A 95 2.60 6.75 2.77
N ASN A 96 3.76 6.17 2.72
CA ASN A 96 4.98 6.89 2.40
C ASN A 96 4.88 7.55 1.01
N TYR A 97 5.10 8.86 0.93
CA TYR A 97 5.08 9.67 -0.29
C TYR A 97 5.95 9.07 -1.42
N ASN A 98 7.08 8.44 -1.05
CA ASN A 98 7.97 7.82 -2.02
C ASN A 98 7.32 6.70 -2.85
N ASN A 99 6.23 6.09 -2.37
CA ASN A 99 5.46 5.12 -3.16
C ASN A 99 4.88 5.77 -4.42
N SER A 100 4.39 7.01 -4.32
CA SER A 100 3.89 7.74 -5.49
C SER A 100 5.00 8.25 -6.40
N VAL A 101 6.17 8.58 -5.85
CA VAL A 101 7.36 8.94 -6.65
C VAL A 101 7.81 7.74 -7.48
N ILE A 102 7.95 6.56 -6.86
CA ILE A 102 8.33 5.32 -7.55
C ILE A 102 7.29 4.95 -8.63
N ALA A 103 6.01 5.06 -8.32
CA ALA A 103 4.93 4.80 -9.29
C ALA A 103 5.00 5.77 -10.48
N TYR A 104 5.16 7.05 -10.22
CA TYR A 104 5.32 8.08 -11.25
C TYR A 104 6.53 7.78 -12.16
N ASP A 105 7.71 7.53 -11.58
CA ASP A 105 8.93 7.29 -12.34
C ASP A 105 8.81 6.04 -13.23
N ASN A 106 8.31 4.93 -12.69
CA ASN A 106 8.14 3.70 -13.47
C ASN A 106 7.14 3.87 -14.61
N LEU A 107 5.95 4.41 -14.35
CA LEU A 107 4.92 4.61 -15.36
C LEU A 107 5.37 5.63 -16.42
N LYS A 108 6.08 6.68 -16.01
CA LYS A 108 6.67 7.68 -16.90
C LYS A 108 7.71 7.05 -17.84
N ASN A 109 8.60 6.23 -17.29
CA ASN A 109 9.62 5.50 -18.06
C ASN A 109 8.99 4.52 -19.05
N ASN A 110 7.83 3.94 -18.72
CA ASN A 110 7.04 3.11 -19.63
C ASN A 110 6.26 3.92 -20.69
N GLY A 111 6.39 5.24 -20.66
CA GLY A 111 5.80 6.16 -21.64
C GLY A 111 4.33 6.50 -21.36
N ALA A 112 3.90 6.43 -20.10
CA ALA A 112 2.60 6.93 -19.68
C ALA A 112 2.53 8.46 -19.76
N ASP A 113 1.35 8.98 -20.07
CA ASP A 113 1.01 10.39 -19.84
C ASP A 113 0.59 10.54 -18.37
N ILE A 114 1.56 10.87 -17.52
CA ILE A 114 1.38 10.87 -16.06
C ILE A 114 1.98 12.12 -15.42
N GLU A 115 1.31 12.63 -14.39
CA GLU A 115 1.75 13.74 -13.56
C GLU A 115 1.61 13.37 -12.08
N LEU A 116 2.59 13.73 -11.24
CA LEU A 116 2.54 13.62 -9.80
C LEU A 116 2.29 15.02 -9.20
N ILE A 117 1.18 15.18 -8.52
CA ILE A 117 0.77 16.40 -7.83
C ILE A 117 1.03 16.24 -6.33
N THR A 118 2.03 16.94 -5.86
CA THR A 118 2.36 16.99 -4.43
C THR A 118 1.45 17.95 -3.71
N ILE A 119 0.84 17.52 -2.62
CA ILE A 119 0.10 18.38 -1.69
C ILE A 119 1.08 18.75 -0.57
N ASP A 120 1.60 19.96 -0.62
CA ASP A 120 2.63 20.47 0.30
C ASP A 120 2.15 20.46 1.75
N GLY A 121 2.90 19.80 2.64
CA GLY A 121 2.55 19.58 4.04
C GLY A 121 1.33 18.69 4.27
N GLY A 122 0.78 18.08 3.23
CA GLY A 122 -0.45 17.28 3.31
C GLY A 122 -0.24 15.96 4.04
N SER A 123 -1.04 15.71 5.10
CA SER A 123 -1.15 14.40 5.74
C SER A 123 -2.06 13.47 4.94
N HIS A 124 -2.13 12.20 5.32
CA HIS A 124 -3.00 11.21 4.66
C HIS A 124 -4.45 11.68 4.48
N SER A 125 -5.08 12.08 5.56
CA SER A 125 -6.47 12.58 5.51
C SER A 125 -6.56 14.06 5.08
N GLY A 126 -5.56 14.87 5.41
CA GLY A 126 -5.54 16.31 5.11
C GLY A 126 -5.45 16.62 3.62
N SER A 127 -4.88 15.71 2.83
CA SER A 127 -4.73 15.88 1.38
C SER A 127 -6.01 15.60 0.58
N ILE A 128 -7.01 14.93 1.17
CA ILE A 128 -8.18 14.41 0.46
C ILE A 128 -8.96 15.53 -0.25
N PHE A 129 -9.33 16.57 0.46
CA PHE A 129 -10.19 17.63 -0.08
C PHE A 129 -9.50 18.37 -1.24
N GLN A 130 -8.22 18.72 -1.07
CA GLN A 130 -7.46 19.40 -2.11
C GLN A 130 -7.24 18.52 -3.33
N SER A 131 -6.97 17.22 -3.13
CA SER A 131 -6.84 16.25 -4.21
C SER A 131 -8.12 16.11 -5.02
N TYR A 132 -9.28 15.99 -4.36
CA TYR A 132 -10.56 15.91 -5.07
C TYR A 132 -10.88 17.19 -5.84
N SER A 133 -10.63 18.38 -5.27
CA SER A 133 -10.87 19.64 -5.97
C SER A 133 -10.04 19.73 -7.26
N GLN A 134 -8.74 19.47 -7.16
CA GLN A 134 -7.84 19.52 -8.32
C GLN A 134 -8.15 18.41 -9.34
N ALA A 135 -8.54 17.23 -8.89
CA ALA A 135 -8.95 16.16 -9.79
C ALA A 135 -10.22 16.51 -10.57
N LEU A 136 -11.21 17.13 -9.91
CA LEU A 136 -12.45 17.58 -10.54
C LEU A 136 -12.17 18.62 -11.62
N ASP A 137 -11.34 19.62 -11.32
CA ASP A 137 -10.93 20.64 -12.27
C ASP A 137 -10.23 20.02 -13.47
N TRP A 138 -9.32 19.09 -13.24
CA TRP A 138 -8.64 18.38 -14.30
C TRP A 138 -9.61 17.56 -15.17
N PHE A 139 -10.53 16.80 -14.58
CA PHE A 139 -11.52 16.05 -15.35
C PHE A 139 -12.42 16.96 -16.22
N ASN A 140 -12.72 18.18 -15.75
CA ASN A 140 -13.46 19.14 -16.55
C ASN A 140 -12.68 19.57 -17.80
N THR A 141 -11.37 19.74 -17.71
CA THR A 141 -10.53 20.05 -18.88
C THR A 141 -10.48 18.91 -19.92
N LEU A 142 -10.69 17.64 -19.51
CA LEU A 142 -10.71 16.50 -20.43
C LEU A 142 -12.02 16.39 -21.24
N LYS A 143 -13.13 16.98 -20.73
CA LYS A 143 -14.43 16.98 -21.44
C LYS A 143 -14.46 17.98 -22.59
N GLU A 144 -13.57 18.97 -22.59
CA GLU A 144 -13.53 20.02 -23.60
C GLU A 144 -12.66 19.66 -24.83
N LYS A 145 -12.02 18.48 -24.79
CA LYS A 145 -11.22 17.91 -25.87
C LYS A 145 -12.00 16.83 -26.63
#